data_4921fedd814393ee15e36063575a8249
#
_entry.id   4921fedd814393ee15e36063575a8249
#
_cell.length_a   1.000
_cell.length_b   1.000
_cell.length_c   1.000
_cell.angle_alpha   90.00
_cell.angle_beta   90.00
_cell.angle_gamma   90.00
#
_symmetry.space_group_name_H-M   'P 1'
#
loop_
_entity.id
_entity.type
_entity.pdbx_description
1 polymer ?
#
loop_
_entity_poly.entity_id
_entity_poly.type
_entity_poly.pdbx_seq_one_letter_code
_entity_poly.pdbx_strand_id
1 'polypeptide(L)'
;MKRFKIHFLSILMLTLTCLTAQAQTNPFDRFVEYKDVTYVYISKAMLKLIGTNVIPSINGIDIKDIGSKLNSIQIITSEKSTKETLKSEAISIIKKDAYEKILQISEDNSKVDIYFKEGKKNSIIVMLNDEKSETILIVFSGTFTTSTIADIFQKTE
;
A
#
# COMPACT_ATOMS: atom_id res chain seq x y z
N MET A 1 -17.30 21.19 47.86
CA MET A 1 -17.84 21.05 46.46
C MET A 1 -16.94 21.59 45.37
N LYS A 2 -16.15 22.67 45.53
CA LYS A 2 -15.25 23.19 44.48
C LYS A 2 -14.09 22.25 44.13
N ARG A 3 -13.50 21.57 45.10
CA ARG A 3 -12.34 20.66 44.87
C ARG A 3 -12.75 19.38 44.11
N PHE A 4 -13.95 18.87 44.30
CA PHE A 4 -14.46 17.70 43.57
C PHE A 4 -14.67 17.98 42.07
N LYS A 5 -15.11 19.19 41.71
CA LYS A 5 -15.29 19.62 40.32
C LYS A 5 -13.96 19.74 39.55
N ILE A 6 -12.90 20.14 40.25
CA ILE A 6 -11.56 20.30 39.64
C ILE A 6 -10.96 18.92 39.32
N HIS A 7 -11.11 17.95 40.22
CA HIS A 7 -10.60 16.58 39.94
C HIS A 7 -11.41 15.87 38.85
N PHE A 8 -12.71 16.11 38.76
CA PHE A 8 -13.56 15.55 37.72
C PHE A 8 -13.22 16.13 36.34
N LEU A 9 -12.95 17.43 36.28
CA LEU A 9 -12.52 18.11 35.05
C LEU A 9 -11.10 17.64 34.59
N SER A 10 -10.19 17.39 35.54
CA SER A 10 -8.84 16.88 35.25
C SER A 10 -8.87 15.43 34.72
N ILE A 11 -9.74 14.58 35.27
CA ILE A 11 -9.91 13.19 34.77
C ILE A 11 -10.57 13.18 33.40
N LEU A 12 -11.53 14.05 33.13
CA LEU A 12 -12.19 14.19 31.84
C LEU A 12 -11.19 14.66 30.75
N MET A 13 -10.27 15.56 31.12
CA MET A 13 -9.25 16.04 30.17
C MET A 13 -8.17 14.98 29.87
N LEU A 14 -7.86 14.10 30.83
CA LEU A 14 -6.89 13.01 30.66
C LEU A 14 -7.43 11.90 29.76
N THR A 15 -8.75 11.65 29.76
CA THR A 15 -9.39 10.63 28.89
C THR A 15 -9.51 11.08 27.44
N LEU A 16 -9.53 12.39 27.17
CA LEU A 16 -9.61 12.91 25.79
C LEU A 16 -8.30 12.79 25.01
N THR A 17 -7.15 12.67 25.67
CA THR A 17 -5.84 12.58 25.01
C THR A 17 -5.47 11.17 24.52
N CYS A 18 -6.21 10.11 24.92
CA CYS A 18 -5.94 8.75 24.51
C CYS A 18 -6.52 8.33 23.14
N LEU A 19 -7.26 9.21 22.45
CA LEU A 19 -8.02 8.85 21.25
C LEU A 19 -7.27 9.10 19.92
N THR A 20 -5.99 9.51 19.93
CA THR A 20 -5.28 9.89 18.69
C THR A 20 -4.14 8.98 18.28
N ALA A 21 -3.95 7.83 18.90
CA ALA A 21 -3.04 6.81 18.36
C ALA A 21 -3.77 5.95 17.30
N GLN A 22 -4.26 6.59 16.25
CA GLN A 22 -4.57 5.84 15.03
C GLN A 22 -3.24 5.38 14.44
N ALA A 23 -2.86 4.13 14.74
CA ALA A 23 -1.89 3.44 13.92
C ALA A 23 -2.37 3.59 12.47
N GLN A 24 -1.55 4.17 11.60
CA GLN A 24 -1.82 4.29 10.18
C GLN A 24 -1.76 2.87 9.61
N THR A 25 -2.86 2.12 9.74
CA THR A 25 -3.02 0.82 9.12
C THR A 25 -3.06 1.03 7.62
N ASN A 26 -2.32 0.22 6.88
CA ASN A 26 -2.37 0.25 5.44
C ASN A 26 -3.81 -0.12 5.01
N PRO A 27 -4.52 0.71 4.24
CA PRO A 27 -5.92 0.45 3.89
C PRO A 27 -6.12 -0.86 3.11
N PHE A 28 -5.04 -1.41 2.54
CA PHE A 28 -5.03 -2.69 1.83
C PHE A 28 -4.89 -3.91 2.76
N ASP A 29 -4.60 -3.74 4.06
CA ASP A 29 -4.54 -4.84 5.03
C ASP A 29 -5.88 -5.59 5.14
N ARG A 30 -6.99 -4.93 4.83
CA ARG A 30 -8.33 -5.52 4.84
C ARG A 30 -8.49 -6.74 3.93
N PHE A 31 -7.70 -6.83 2.87
CA PHE A 31 -7.79 -7.94 1.92
C PHE A 31 -7.34 -9.29 2.50
N VAL A 32 -6.66 -9.32 3.64
CA VAL A 32 -6.30 -10.57 4.35
C VAL A 32 -7.54 -11.37 4.77
N GLU A 33 -8.67 -10.70 4.97
CA GLU A 33 -9.94 -11.31 5.42
C GLU A 33 -10.84 -11.76 4.25
N TYR A 34 -10.45 -11.46 3.00
CA TYR A 34 -11.26 -11.81 1.84
C TYR A 34 -11.14 -13.29 1.51
N LYS A 35 -12.29 -13.94 1.24
CA LYS A 35 -12.35 -15.31 0.74
C LYS A 35 -11.96 -15.33 -0.74
N ASP A 36 -11.39 -16.46 -1.17
CA ASP A 36 -11.01 -16.70 -2.57
C ASP A 36 -10.03 -15.66 -3.13
N VAL A 37 -9.15 -15.19 -2.24
CA VAL A 37 -8.05 -14.28 -2.55
C VAL A 37 -6.78 -14.82 -1.91
N THR A 38 -5.70 -14.90 -2.67
CA THR A 38 -4.38 -15.18 -2.10
C THR A 38 -3.77 -13.88 -1.59
N TYR A 39 -3.39 -13.85 -0.31
CA TYR A 39 -2.74 -12.71 0.31
C TYR A 39 -1.34 -13.09 0.81
N VAL A 40 -0.32 -12.39 0.34
CA VAL A 40 1.07 -12.55 0.75
C VAL A 40 1.57 -11.25 1.35
N TYR A 41 2.14 -11.30 2.55
CA TYR A 41 2.77 -10.17 3.21
C TYR A 41 4.25 -10.41 3.45
N ILE A 42 5.09 -9.53 2.93
CA ILE A 42 6.54 -9.56 3.09
C ILE A 42 6.94 -8.36 3.97
N SER A 43 7.41 -8.65 5.16
CA SER A 43 7.83 -7.63 6.13
C SER A 43 9.22 -7.05 5.82
N LYS A 44 9.55 -5.90 6.42
CA LYS A 44 10.90 -5.32 6.35
C LYS A 44 12.00 -6.28 6.82
N ALA A 45 11.71 -7.08 7.82
CA ALA A 45 12.67 -8.09 8.32
C ALA A 45 12.95 -9.14 7.24
N MET A 46 11.90 -9.65 6.58
CA MET A 46 12.04 -10.62 5.50
C MET A 46 12.76 -10.01 4.29
N LEU A 47 12.42 -8.77 3.90
CA LEU A 47 13.12 -8.06 2.82
C LEU A 47 14.63 -7.92 3.06
N LYS A 48 15.06 -7.72 4.32
CA LYS A 48 16.48 -7.69 4.69
C LYS A 48 17.14 -9.07 4.58
N LEU A 49 16.43 -10.15 4.87
CA LEU A 49 16.95 -11.50 4.81
C LEU A 49 17.14 -12.00 3.37
N ILE A 50 16.14 -11.74 2.50
CA ILE A 50 16.18 -12.22 1.11
C ILE A 50 17.01 -11.32 0.20
N GLY A 51 17.29 -10.09 0.63
CA GLY A 51 17.97 -9.08 -0.19
C GLY A 51 17.09 -8.53 -1.33
N THR A 52 17.52 -7.42 -1.93
CA THR A 52 16.77 -6.75 -3.01
C THR A 52 16.80 -7.51 -4.35
N ASN A 53 17.70 -8.47 -4.51
CA ASN A 53 17.86 -9.24 -5.75
C ASN A 53 16.73 -10.23 -6.04
N VAL A 54 15.89 -10.52 -5.03
CA VAL A 54 14.76 -11.47 -5.14
C VAL A 54 13.45 -10.76 -5.51
N ILE A 55 13.43 -9.44 -5.49
CA ILE A 55 12.25 -8.68 -5.89
C ILE A 55 12.23 -8.67 -7.43
N PRO A 56 11.25 -9.33 -8.06
CA PRO A 56 11.20 -9.40 -9.52
C PRO A 56 11.02 -7.99 -10.10
N SER A 57 11.65 -7.74 -11.24
CA SER A 57 11.30 -6.58 -12.05
C SER A 57 9.85 -6.75 -12.50
N ILE A 58 9.03 -5.72 -12.30
CA ILE A 58 7.62 -5.76 -12.65
C ILE A 58 7.46 -5.03 -13.98
N ASN A 59 7.12 -5.75 -15.03
CA ASN A 59 6.94 -5.20 -16.40
C ASN A 59 8.12 -4.31 -16.86
N GLY A 60 9.37 -4.76 -16.61
CA GLY A 60 10.58 -4.03 -17.00
C GLY A 60 11.00 -2.91 -16.05
N ILE A 61 10.20 -2.61 -15.02
CA ILE A 61 10.57 -1.60 -14.01
C ILE A 61 11.47 -2.27 -12.96
N ASP A 62 12.72 -1.84 -12.87
CA ASP A 62 13.66 -2.32 -11.84
C ASP A 62 13.40 -1.62 -10.51
N ILE A 63 12.77 -2.37 -9.59
CA ILE A 63 12.47 -1.86 -8.24
C ILE A 63 13.59 -2.07 -7.23
N LYS A 64 14.78 -2.54 -7.67
CA LYS A 64 15.94 -2.72 -6.78
C LYS A 64 16.35 -1.42 -6.09
N ASP A 65 16.23 -0.29 -6.79
CA ASP A 65 16.60 1.02 -6.26
C ASP A 65 15.72 1.48 -5.10
N ILE A 66 14.48 1.00 -5.03
CA ILE A 66 13.60 1.26 -3.88
C ILE A 66 13.66 0.17 -2.81
N GLY A 67 14.28 -0.96 -3.09
CA GLY A 67 14.30 -2.12 -2.19
C GLY A 67 14.80 -1.79 -0.79
N SER A 68 15.86 -0.97 -0.68
CA SER A 68 16.40 -0.52 0.62
C SER A 68 15.45 0.41 1.39
N LYS A 69 14.52 1.07 0.69
CA LYS A 69 13.55 2.01 1.24
C LYS A 69 12.21 1.33 1.56
N LEU A 70 12.03 0.06 1.16
CA LEU A 70 10.80 -0.68 1.43
C LEU A 70 10.68 -1.08 2.90
N ASN A 71 9.48 -0.91 3.43
CA ASN A 71 9.06 -1.40 4.75
C ASN A 71 8.25 -2.68 4.63
N SER A 72 7.44 -2.83 3.59
CA SER A 72 6.67 -4.05 3.31
C SER A 72 6.23 -4.12 1.86
N ILE A 73 5.92 -5.35 1.43
CA ILE A 73 5.23 -5.64 0.17
C ILE A 73 4.02 -6.51 0.51
N GLN A 74 2.88 -6.18 -0.10
CA GLN A 74 1.67 -7.01 -0.08
C GLN A 74 1.38 -7.43 -1.51
N ILE A 75 1.08 -8.70 -1.72
CA ILE A 75 0.66 -9.24 -3.01
C ILE A 75 -0.70 -9.89 -2.78
N ILE A 76 -1.70 -9.43 -3.49
CA ILE A 76 -3.08 -9.89 -3.39
C ILE A 76 -3.50 -10.34 -4.78
N THR A 77 -3.83 -11.62 -4.92
CA THR A 77 -4.25 -12.21 -6.20
C THR A 77 -5.66 -12.76 -6.06
N SER A 78 -6.55 -12.34 -6.95
CA SER A 78 -7.92 -12.86 -7.00
C SER A 78 -7.98 -14.18 -7.77
N GLU A 79 -8.97 -15.00 -7.43
CA GLU A 79 -9.48 -15.99 -8.38
C GLU A 79 -10.42 -15.34 -9.39
N LYS A 80 -10.78 -16.07 -10.46
CA LYS A 80 -11.67 -15.58 -11.52
C LYS A 80 -13.02 -15.09 -10.99
N SER A 81 -13.57 -15.76 -9.98
CA SER A 81 -14.86 -15.41 -9.34
C SER A 81 -14.81 -14.11 -8.53
N THR A 82 -13.65 -13.75 -7.98
CA THR A 82 -13.47 -12.58 -7.11
C THR A 82 -12.73 -11.42 -7.78
N LYS A 83 -12.36 -11.61 -9.05
CA LYS A 83 -11.59 -10.64 -9.84
C LYS A 83 -12.18 -9.24 -9.81
N GLU A 84 -13.45 -9.09 -10.20
CA GLU A 84 -14.10 -7.77 -10.27
C GLU A 84 -14.31 -7.15 -8.87
N THR A 85 -14.53 -7.98 -7.86
CA THR A 85 -14.65 -7.52 -6.47
C THR A 85 -13.33 -6.94 -5.99
N LEU A 86 -12.23 -7.66 -6.13
CA LEU A 86 -10.90 -7.18 -5.73
C LEU A 86 -10.55 -5.88 -6.46
N LYS A 87 -10.76 -5.82 -7.77
CA LYS A 87 -10.49 -4.64 -8.60
C LYS A 87 -11.31 -3.43 -8.14
N SER A 88 -12.62 -3.59 -7.98
CA SER A 88 -13.51 -2.47 -7.60
C SER A 88 -13.20 -1.93 -6.20
N GLU A 89 -12.91 -2.81 -5.25
CA GLU A 89 -12.52 -2.44 -3.89
C GLU A 89 -11.16 -1.72 -3.86
N ALA A 90 -10.17 -2.23 -4.60
CA ALA A 90 -8.87 -1.57 -4.72
C ALA A 90 -9.01 -0.15 -5.32
N ILE A 91 -9.79 0.00 -6.40
CA ILE A 91 -10.06 1.31 -7.01
C ILE A 91 -10.81 2.24 -6.03
N SER A 92 -11.73 1.70 -5.24
CA SER A 92 -12.45 2.48 -4.21
C SER A 92 -11.49 3.06 -3.17
N ILE A 93 -10.54 2.24 -2.66
CA ILE A 93 -9.50 2.69 -1.73
C ILE A 93 -8.62 3.76 -2.38
N ILE A 94 -8.15 3.51 -3.60
CA ILE A 94 -7.28 4.42 -4.36
C ILE A 94 -7.93 5.80 -4.51
N LYS A 95 -9.21 5.84 -4.89
CA LYS A 95 -9.96 7.09 -5.05
C LYS A 95 -10.23 7.79 -3.72
N LYS A 96 -10.68 7.04 -2.71
CA LYS A 96 -11.01 7.58 -1.38
C LYS A 96 -9.81 8.23 -0.72
N ASP A 97 -8.65 7.60 -0.84
CA ASP A 97 -7.43 8.03 -0.18
C ASP A 97 -6.55 8.95 -1.07
N ALA A 98 -7.08 9.38 -2.23
CA ALA A 98 -6.46 10.32 -3.15
C ALA A 98 -5.05 9.89 -3.62
N TYR A 99 -4.90 8.64 -4.06
CA TYR A 99 -3.68 8.19 -4.74
C TYR A 99 -3.62 8.82 -6.14
N GLU A 100 -2.44 9.25 -6.54
CA GLU A 100 -2.17 9.79 -7.86
C GLU A 100 -1.76 8.67 -8.82
N LYS A 101 -2.37 8.60 -10.01
CA LYS A 101 -1.94 7.66 -11.05
C LYS A 101 -0.66 8.20 -11.70
N ILE A 102 0.43 7.43 -11.64
CA ILE A 102 1.72 7.82 -12.18
C ILE A 102 2.08 7.11 -13.48
N LEU A 103 1.51 5.91 -13.74
CA LEU A 103 1.75 5.14 -14.96
C LEU A 103 0.55 4.29 -15.32
N GLN A 104 0.32 4.11 -16.62
CA GLN A 104 -0.62 3.15 -17.17
C GLN A 104 0.00 2.46 -18.36
N ILE A 105 -0.01 1.12 -18.35
CA ILE A 105 0.38 0.27 -19.48
C ILE A 105 -0.88 -0.49 -19.90
N SER A 106 -1.15 -0.54 -21.19
CA SER A 106 -2.28 -1.30 -21.75
C SER A 106 -1.80 -2.18 -22.87
N GLU A 107 -2.07 -3.46 -22.77
CA GLU A 107 -1.81 -4.48 -23.76
C GLU A 107 -3.11 -5.21 -24.09
N ASP A 108 -3.14 -6.04 -25.14
CA ASP A 108 -4.38 -6.69 -25.62
C ASP A 108 -5.16 -7.44 -24.56
N ASN A 109 -4.49 -8.03 -23.56
CA ASN A 109 -5.08 -8.90 -22.56
C ASN A 109 -4.82 -8.49 -21.11
N SER A 110 -4.06 -7.42 -20.90
CA SER A 110 -3.70 -6.93 -19.57
C SER A 110 -3.68 -5.42 -19.51
N LYS A 111 -3.97 -4.90 -18.34
CA LYS A 111 -3.86 -3.49 -18.03
C LYS A 111 -3.19 -3.32 -16.69
N VAL A 112 -2.08 -2.58 -16.67
CA VAL A 112 -1.36 -2.23 -15.44
C VAL A 112 -1.53 -0.75 -15.17
N ASP A 113 -2.10 -0.43 -14.03
CA ASP A 113 -2.18 0.93 -13.50
C ASP A 113 -1.30 1.04 -12.26
N ILE A 114 -0.42 2.03 -12.21
CA ILE A 114 0.43 2.31 -11.03
C ILE A 114 0.01 3.64 -10.41
N TYR A 115 -0.23 3.58 -9.11
CA TYR A 115 -0.64 4.72 -8.29
C TYR A 115 0.37 4.97 -7.18
N PHE A 116 0.51 6.22 -6.80
CA PHE A 116 1.40 6.66 -5.75
C PHE A 116 0.70 7.59 -4.76
N LYS A 117 1.04 7.45 -3.49
CA LYS A 117 0.65 8.37 -2.43
C LYS A 117 1.84 8.64 -1.54
N GLU A 118 2.30 9.87 -1.53
CA GLU A 118 3.37 10.29 -0.63
C GLU A 118 2.83 10.49 0.79
N GLY A 119 3.54 9.93 1.76
CA GLY A 119 3.21 10.06 3.16
C GLY A 119 4.39 10.56 3.98
N LYS A 120 4.14 11.30 5.05
CA LYS A 120 5.19 11.87 5.93
C LYS A 120 6.15 10.82 6.52
N LYS A 121 5.66 9.64 6.83
CA LYS A 121 6.45 8.53 7.43
C LYS A 121 6.51 7.30 6.55
N ASN A 122 5.51 7.12 5.70
CA ASN A 122 5.37 5.94 4.87
C ASN A 122 4.60 6.30 3.61
N SER A 123 5.24 6.15 2.47
CA SER A 123 4.66 6.33 1.14
C SER A 123 4.17 4.99 0.62
N ILE A 124 3.18 4.99 -0.26
CA ILE A 124 2.58 3.79 -0.81
C ILE A 124 2.57 3.87 -2.32
N ILE A 125 3.08 2.82 -2.97
CA ILE A 125 2.90 2.55 -4.39
C ILE A 125 1.91 1.38 -4.50
N VAL A 126 0.90 1.53 -5.34
CA VAL A 126 -0.07 0.50 -5.65
C VAL A 126 0.03 0.17 -7.13
N MET A 127 0.33 -1.07 -7.45
CA MET A 127 0.28 -1.59 -8.80
C MET A 127 -0.94 -2.49 -8.92
N LEU A 128 -1.85 -2.14 -9.80
CA LEU A 128 -3.03 -2.91 -10.13
C LEU A 128 -2.85 -3.50 -11.53
N ASN A 129 -2.63 -4.80 -11.61
CA ASN A 129 -2.57 -5.56 -12.86
C ASN A 129 -3.89 -6.30 -13.06
N ASP A 130 -4.61 -5.93 -14.10
CA ASP A 130 -5.91 -6.49 -14.48
C ASP A 130 -5.74 -7.33 -15.74
N GLU A 131 -5.71 -8.66 -15.59
CA GLU A 131 -5.64 -9.65 -16.65
C GLU A 131 -7.01 -10.27 -16.93
N LYS A 132 -7.16 -11.01 -18.03
CA LYS A 132 -8.44 -11.66 -18.38
C LYS A 132 -8.97 -12.60 -17.31
N SER A 133 -8.09 -13.34 -16.65
CA SER A 133 -8.43 -14.41 -15.71
C SER A 133 -8.37 -13.99 -14.25
N GLU A 134 -7.56 -13.01 -13.92
CA GLU A 134 -7.28 -12.59 -12.54
C GLU A 134 -6.99 -11.10 -12.43
N THR A 135 -7.04 -10.59 -11.21
CA THR A 135 -6.52 -9.27 -10.85
C THR A 135 -5.43 -9.47 -9.80
N ILE A 136 -4.26 -8.86 -10.05
CA ILE A 136 -3.15 -8.86 -9.12
C ILE A 136 -2.97 -7.44 -8.61
N LEU A 137 -2.99 -7.28 -7.29
CA LEU A 137 -2.73 -6.04 -6.61
C LEU A 137 -1.43 -6.15 -5.83
N ILE A 138 -0.45 -5.32 -6.13
CA ILE A 138 0.81 -5.27 -5.39
C ILE A 138 0.93 -3.91 -4.72
N VAL A 139 1.13 -3.92 -3.41
CA VAL A 139 1.24 -2.72 -2.58
C VAL A 139 2.62 -2.66 -1.96
N PHE A 140 3.38 -1.65 -2.32
CA PHE A 140 4.68 -1.35 -1.74
C PHE A 140 4.53 -0.24 -0.71
N SER A 141 5.00 -0.45 0.50
CA SER A 141 5.05 0.57 1.54
C SER A 141 6.50 0.87 1.91
N GLY A 142 6.87 2.14 2.03
CA GLY A 142 8.27 2.49 2.29
C GLY A 142 8.50 3.98 2.48
N THR A 143 9.80 4.34 2.58
CA THR A 143 10.26 5.72 2.74
C THR A 143 10.79 6.28 1.42
N PHE A 144 9.96 6.33 0.40
CA PHE A 144 10.28 6.90 -0.91
C PHE A 144 9.46 8.15 -1.18
N THR A 145 10.03 9.05 -1.95
CA THR A 145 9.46 10.35 -2.34
C THR A 145 9.17 10.36 -3.84
N THR A 146 8.46 11.38 -4.30
CA THR A 146 8.23 11.61 -5.74
C THR A 146 9.54 11.63 -6.54
N SER A 147 10.63 12.22 -5.99
CA SER A 147 11.95 12.22 -6.66
C SER A 147 12.52 10.80 -6.79
N THR A 148 12.38 9.96 -5.76
CA THR A 148 12.80 8.55 -5.82
C THR A 148 12.08 7.80 -6.94
N ILE A 149 10.79 8.05 -7.13
CA ILE A 149 9.99 7.43 -8.18
C ILE A 149 10.44 7.93 -9.56
N ALA A 150 10.70 9.23 -9.72
CA ALA A 150 11.20 9.80 -10.98
C ALA A 150 12.55 9.16 -11.40
N ASP A 151 13.47 8.95 -10.45
CA ASP A 151 14.78 8.33 -10.72
C ASP A 151 14.66 6.89 -11.27
N ILE A 152 13.63 6.14 -10.85
CA ILE A 152 13.38 4.78 -11.33
C ILE A 152 13.00 4.79 -12.82
N PHE A 153 12.12 5.71 -13.21
CA PHE A 153 11.65 5.79 -14.60
C PHE A 153 12.71 6.38 -15.56
N GLN A 154 13.62 7.24 -15.08
CA GLN A 154 14.70 7.82 -15.91
C GLN A 154 15.81 6.81 -16.24
N LYS A 155 16.02 5.79 -15.41
CA LYS A 155 17.05 4.76 -15.64
C LYS A 155 16.62 3.64 -16.59
N THR A 156 15.37 3.63 -17.01
CA THR A 156 14.79 2.59 -17.88
C THR A 156 14.96 2.91 -19.37
N GLU A 157 15.53 4.06 -19.72
CA GLU A 157 15.99 4.42 -21.08
C GLU A 157 17.46 4.01 -21.28
#